data_aa2761bd079034487cd4e86a35d95a37
#
_entry.id   aa2761bd079034487cd4e86a35d95a37
#
_cell.length_a   1.000
_cell.length_b   1.000
_cell.length_c   1.000
_cell.angle_alpha   90.00
_cell.angle_beta   90.00
_cell.angle_gamma   90.00
#
_symmetry.space_group_name_H-M   'P 1'
#
loop_
_entity.id
_entity.type
_entity.pdbx_description
1 polymer ?
#
loop_
_entity_poly.entity_id
_entity_poly.type
_entity_poly.pdbx_seq_one_letter_code
_entity_poly.pdbx_strand_id
1 'polypeptide(L)'
;MEGLIIKNISDLYIVKCNNEIYNCKAKGVFRKKGIIPTVGDKVIFDEKKMVITNILDRKNILVRPPISNVDQALIVMSVINPLFSTNLVDKLINIIEYNNIKPILCLSKLDLLSDKNEIHNYIEYYKSIGYNVILNTEIDLIKEILKNKITVITGQSGVGKSTLLNMLDSNLLLKTAEISFALGRGKHTTRHVELINMFEGYVADTPGFSSLSFIGMKKEDIRDNFIEFNEYKDKCKYKDCMHLKEDDCEIKRMVESGKILNSRYANYIKFIGEVKSIY
;
A
#
# COMPACT_ATOMS: atom_id res chain seq x y z
N MET A 1 25.59 14.50 6.27
CA MET A 1 25.28 13.81 5.00
C MET A 1 23.80 13.58 4.89
N GLU A 2 23.25 13.45 3.69
CA GLU A 2 21.85 13.01 3.47
C GLU A 2 21.81 11.51 3.21
N GLY A 3 20.81 10.82 3.78
CA GLY A 3 20.63 9.39 3.59
C GLY A 3 19.18 8.96 3.76
N LEU A 4 18.91 7.69 3.43
CA LEU A 4 17.59 7.05 3.53
C LEU A 4 17.60 6.03 4.66
N ILE A 5 16.63 6.09 5.58
CA ILE A 5 16.44 5.04 6.57
C ILE A 5 15.86 3.82 5.87
N ILE A 6 16.63 2.74 5.79
CA ILE A 6 16.21 1.49 5.15
C ILE A 6 15.72 0.43 6.14
N LYS A 7 16.08 0.54 7.42
CA LYS A 7 15.68 -0.40 8.46
C LYS A 7 15.72 0.27 9.82
N ASN A 8 14.85 -0.18 10.72
CA ASN A 8 14.87 0.21 12.13
C ASN A 8 14.94 -1.05 13.00
N ILE A 9 15.90 -1.08 13.94
CA ILE A 9 16.06 -2.16 14.93
C ILE A 9 16.10 -1.50 16.30
N SER A 10 14.98 -1.48 16.99
CA SER A 10 14.85 -0.77 18.29
C SER A 10 15.19 0.72 18.17
N ASP A 11 16.25 1.20 18.80
CA ASP A 11 16.71 2.60 18.76
C ASP A 11 17.82 2.84 17.70
N LEU A 12 18.13 1.82 16.88
CA LEU A 12 19.16 1.89 15.83
C LEU A 12 18.51 2.00 14.46
N TYR A 13 18.89 3.02 13.72
CA TYR A 13 18.43 3.30 12.36
C TYR A 13 19.54 3.00 11.37
N ILE A 14 19.27 2.08 10.46
CA ILE A 14 20.17 1.75 9.36
C ILE A 14 19.92 2.76 8.24
N VAL A 15 20.88 3.64 8.00
CA VAL A 15 20.82 4.71 7.01
C VAL A 15 21.70 4.34 5.83
N LYS A 16 21.14 4.33 4.63
CA LYS A 16 21.89 4.19 3.39
C LYS A 16 22.19 5.57 2.80
N CYS A 17 23.45 5.83 2.53
CA CYS A 17 23.94 7.02 1.84
C CYS A 17 24.86 6.58 0.72
N ASN A 18 24.52 6.89 -0.52
CA ASN A 18 25.20 6.34 -1.71
C ASN A 18 25.22 4.78 -1.64
N ASN A 19 26.40 4.16 -1.62
CA ASN A 19 26.57 2.72 -1.53
C ASN A 19 26.99 2.25 -0.13
N GLU A 20 27.01 3.15 0.86
CA GLU A 20 27.45 2.86 2.22
C GLU A 20 26.28 2.78 3.19
N ILE A 21 26.48 2.03 4.27
CA ILE A 21 25.50 1.78 5.32
C ILE A 21 26.02 2.34 6.64
N TYR A 22 25.20 3.14 7.30
CA TYR A 22 25.51 3.79 8.56
C TYR A 22 24.52 3.40 9.65
N ASN A 23 25.03 2.97 10.80
CA ASN A 23 24.22 2.58 11.96
C ASN A 23 24.05 3.81 12.86
N CYS A 24 22.95 4.53 12.71
CA CYS A 24 22.74 5.81 13.37
C CYS A 24 21.74 5.70 14.54
N LYS A 25 21.92 6.56 15.54
CA LYS A 25 20.91 6.84 16.57
C LYS A 25 20.20 8.16 16.28
N ALA A 26 18.97 8.30 16.74
CA ALA A 26 18.24 9.55 16.63
C ALA A 26 18.59 10.51 17.80
N LYS A 27 18.68 11.83 17.51
CA LYS A 27 18.81 12.84 18.56
C LYS A 27 17.60 12.79 19.51
N GLY A 28 17.84 12.92 20.81
CA GLY A 28 16.78 12.93 21.83
C GLY A 28 15.72 14.04 21.64
N VAL A 29 16.04 15.10 20.89
CA VAL A 29 15.10 16.17 20.56
C VAL A 29 13.90 15.69 19.75
N PHE A 30 14.05 14.62 18.94
CA PHE A 30 12.92 14.06 18.18
C PHE A 30 11.87 13.46 19.12
N ARG A 31 12.28 12.72 20.15
CA ARG A 31 11.36 12.21 21.18
C ARG A 31 10.60 13.33 21.89
N LYS A 32 11.29 14.44 22.22
CA LYS A 32 10.64 15.60 22.86
C LYS A 32 9.61 16.27 21.96
N LYS A 33 9.81 16.24 20.64
CA LYS A 33 8.87 16.78 19.64
C LYS A 33 7.79 15.78 19.21
N GLY A 34 7.76 14.56 19.76
CA GLY A 34 6.84 13.51 19.33
C GLY A 34 7.11 12.97 17.92
N ILE A 35 8.28 13.25 17.36
CA ILE A 35 8.67 12.81 16.01
C ILE A 35 9.46 11.51 16.14
N ILE A 36 9.02 10.47 15.46
CA ILE A 36 9.71 9.19 15.40
C ILE A 36 10.29 9.01 13.99
N PRO A 37 11.63 8.86 13.84
CA PRO A 37 12.20 8.49 12.57
C PRO A 37 11.64 7.13 12.11
N THR A 38 11.32 7.03 10.85
CA THR A 38 10.58 5.88 10.28
C THR A 38 11.34 5.37 9.05
N VAL A 39 11.22 4.09 8.77
CA VAL A 39 11.75 3.52 7.52
C VAL A 39 11.17 4.27 6.33
N GLY A 40 12.02 4.63 5.35
CA GLY A 40 11.66 5.49 4.23
C GLY A 40 11.90 6.98 4.46
N ASP A 41 12.26 7.42 5.69
CA ASP A 41 12.63 8.82 5.91
C ASP A 41 13.95 9.16 5.22
N LYS A 42 13.95 10.31 4.54
CA LYS A 42 15.18 10.99 4.15
C LYS A 42 15.67 11.81 5.34
N VAL A 43 16.93 11.63 5.70
CA VAL A 43 17.49 12.20 6.92
C VAL A 43 18.83 12.89 6.66
N ILE A 44 19.13 13.91 7.47
CA ILE A 44 20.48 14.44 7.59
C ILE A 44 21.11 13.79 8.83
N PHE A 45 22.33 13.27 8.68
CA PHE A 45 23.05 12.62 9.76
C PHE A 45 24.53 13.05 9.80
N ASP A 46 25.09 12.99 11.02
CA ASP A 46 26.52 13.20 11.27
C ASP A 46 27.21 11.83 11.21
N GLU A 47 28.07 11.63 10.17
CA GLU A 47 28.77 10.36 9.93
C GLU A 47 29.78 10.00 11.02
N LYS A 48 30.43 11.03 11.62
CA LYS A 48 31.44 10.80 12.66
C LYS A 48 30.79 10.40 13.98
N LYS A 49 29.64 10.98 14.30
CA LYS A 49 28.90 10.72 15.54
C LYS A 49 27.86 9.61 15.39
N MET A 50 27.57 9.17 14.15
CA MET A 50 26.52 8.20 13.85
C MET A 50 25.15 8.64 14.40
N VAL A 51 24.77 9.90 14.18
CA VAL A 51 23.55 10.49 14.76
C VAL A 51 22.73 11.19 13.69
N ILE A 52 21.44 10.82 13.58
CA ILE A 52 20.45 11.54 12.78
C ILE A 52 20.21 12.91 13.44
N THR A 53 20.44 13.96 12.68
CA THR A 53 20.34 15.35 13.15
C THR A 53 19.07 16.05 12.68
N ASN A 54 18.53 15.64 11.51
CA ASN A 54 17.28 16.16 10.97
C ASN A 54 16.56 15.08 10.17
N ILE A 55 15.23 15.20 10.08
CA ILE A 55 14.36 14.40 9.21
C ILE A 55 13.79 15.38 8.20
N LEU A 56 13.92 15.07 6.91
CA LEU A 56 13.36 15.88 5.83
C LEU A 56 11.85 15.68 5.73
N ASP A 57 11.17 16.61 5.07
CA ASP A 57 9.73 16.58 4.92
C ASP A 57 9.27 15.29 4.22
N ARG A 58 8.26 14.66 4.82
CA ARG A 58 7.64 13.45 4.30
C ARG A 58 6.57 13.81 3.29
N LYS A 59 6.56 13.17 2.13
CA LYS A 59 5.44 13.28 1.20
C LYS A 59 4.20 12.53 1.68
N ASN A 60 4.40 11.43 2.39
CA ASN A 60 3.34 10.61 3.02
C ASN A 60 3.93 9.73 4.13
N ILE A 61 3.03 9.12 4.92
CA ILE A 61 3.39 8.14 5.94
C ILE A 61 2.24 7.13 6.10
N LEU A 62 2.55 5.85 6.00
CA LEU A 62 1.67 4.78 6.44
C LEU A 62 1.84 4.57 7.94
N VAL A 63 0.73 4.37 8.65
CA VAL A 63 0.74 4.14 10.11
C VAL A 63 1.00 2.68 10.45
N ARG A 64 0.50 1.77 9.60
CA ARG A 64 0.64 0.31 9.81
C ARG A 64 0.83 -0.40 8.47
N PRO A 65 2.04 -0.91 8.23
CA PRO A 65 3.26 -0.72 9.00
C PRO A 65 3.79 0.72 8.87
N PRO A 66 4.58 1.20 9.86
CA PRO A 66 5.13 2.56 9.80
C PRO A 66 6.21 2.64 8.71
N ILE A 67 5.88 3.32 7.63
CA ILE A 67 6.78 3.56 6.50
C ILE A 67 6.44 4.90 5.85
N SER A 68 7.44 5.70 5.53
CA SER A 68 7.30 7.02 4.94
C SER A 68 7.79 7.08 3.49
N ASN A 69 7.41 8.16 2.79
CA ASN A 69 7.87 8.48 1.43
C ASN A 69 7.61 7.36 0.40
N VAL A 70 6.51 6.63 0.56
CA VAL A 70 6.10 5.56 -0.36
C VAL A 70 5.61 6.17 -1.67
N ASP A 71 6.11 5.68 -2.81
CA ASP A 71 5.68 6.13 -4.13
C ASP A 71 4.42 5.42 -4.61
N GLN A 72 4.35 4.12 -4.34
CA GLN A 72 3.28 3.26 -4.84
C GLN A 72 3.11 2.02 -3.97
N ALA A 73 1.93 1.40 -4.08
CA ALA A 73 1.62 0.14 -3.44
C ALA A 73 1.21 -0.90 -4.49
N LEU A 74 1.94 -2.01 -4.54
CA LEU A 74 1.61 -3.16 -5.36
C LEU A 74 0.66 -4.07 -4.56
N ILE A 75 -0.62 -4.03 -4.91
CA ILE A 75 -1.69 -4.82 -4.29
C ILE A 75 -1.74 -6.17 -4.99
N VAL A 76 -1.16 -7.20 -4.38
CA VAL A 76 -1.18 -8.55 -4.96
C VAL A 76 -2.45 -9.28 -4.51
N MET A 77 -3.26 -9.67 -5.49
CA MET A 77 -4.51 -10.39 -5.28
C MET A 77 -4.50 -11.69 -6.06
N SER A 78 -4.89 -12.76 -5.39
CA SER A 78 -5.10 -14.05 -6.04
C SER A 78 -6.51 -14.12 -6.63
N VAL A 79 -6.64 -14.74 -7.79
CA VAL A 79 -7.96 -15.02 -8.38
C VAL A 79 -8.58 -16.29 -7.82
N ILE A 80 -7.75 -17.19 -7.27
CA ILE A 80 -8.16 -18.44 -6.63
C ILE A 80 -7.23 -18.80 -5.46
N ASN A 81 -7.79 -19.27 -4.34
CA ASN A 81 -7.04 -19.71 -3.15
C ASN A 81 -5.99 -18.69 -2.64
N PRO A 82 -6.43 -17.58 -2.02
CA PRO A 82 -7.81 -17.17 -1.71
C PRO A 82 -8.54 -16.63 -2.93
N LEU A 83 -9.88 -16.68 -2.91
CA LEU A 83 -10.70 -16.11 -3.98
C LEU A 83 -10.53 -14.60 -4.08
N PHE A 84 -10.66 -14.08 -5.29
CA PHE A 84 -10.66 -12.64 -5.55
C PHE A 84 -11.79 -11.97 -4.78
N SER A 85 -11.46 -10.90 -4.08
CA SER A 85 -12.41 -10.14 -3.26
C SER A 85 -12.37 -8.67 -3.64
N THR A 86 -13.41 -8.21 -4.34
CA THR A 86 -13.59 -6.79 -4.66
C THR A 86 -13.60 -5.93 -3.40
N ASN A 87 -14.20 -6.43 -2.31
CA ASN A 87 -14.24 -5.72 -1.03
C ASN A 87 -12.84 -5.45 -0.48
N LEU A 88 -11.95 -6.43 -0.54
CA LEU A 88 -10.58 -6.24 -0.07
C LEU A 88 -9.78 -5.33 -1.00
N VAL A 89 -9.90 -5.50 -2.31
CA VAL A 89 -9.26 -4.64 -3.31
C VAL A 89 -9.66 -3.18 -3.08
N ASP A 90 -10.96 -2.90 -3.02
CA ASP A 90 -11.49 -1.55 -2.86
C ASP A 90 -11.09 -0.93 -1.53
N LYS A 91 -11.04 -1.73 -0.46
CA LYS A 91 -10.59 -1.27 0.85
C LYS A 91 -9.11 -0.90 0.83
N LEU A 92 -8.27 -1.72 0.21
CA LEU A 92 -6.83 -1.45 0.05
C LEU A 92 -6.60 -0.19 -0.79
N ILE A 93 -7.26 -0.09 -1.94
CA ILE A 93 -7.20 1.08 -2.81
C ILE A 93 -7.55 2.34 -2.02
N ASN A 94 -8.70 2.34 -1.33
CA ASN A 94 -9.20 3.52 -0.63
C ASN A 94 -8.20 4.01 0.45
N ILE A 95 -7.61 3.09 1.22
CA ILE A 95 -6.61 3.43 2.24
C ILE A 95 -5.30 3.93 1.61
N ILE A 96 -4.88 3.34 0.50
CA ILE A 96 -3.64 3.71 -0.21
C ILE A 96 -3.80 5.10 -0.83
N GLU A 97 -4.91 5.38 -1.49
CA GLU A 97 -5.26 6.69 -2.05
C GLU A 97 -5.32 7.78 -0.97
N TYR A 98 -5.97 7.50 0.18
CA TYR A 98 -6.02 8.43 1.31
C TYR A 98 -4.64 8.88 1.79
N ASN A 99 -3.65 8.00 1.69
CA ASN A 99 -2.27 8.31 2.05
C ASN A 99 -1.45 8.92 0.89
N ASN A 100 -2.08 9.35 -0.19
CA ASN A 100 -1.42 9.88 -1.40
C ASN A 100 -0.37 8.92 -1.96
N ILE A 101 -0.69 7.63 -2.00
CA ILE A 101 0.14 6.57 -2.57
C ILE A 101 -0.57 6.00 -3.80
N LYS A 102 0.15 5.76 -4.88
CA LYS A 102 -0.42 5.21 -6.11
C LYS A 102 -0.70 3.71 -5.96
N PRO A 103 -1.96 3.24 -6.07
CA PRO A 103 -2.25 1.80 -6.07
C PRO A 103 -1.98 1.20 -7.45
N ILE A 104 -1.45 -0.04 -7.45
CA ILE A 104 -1.26 -0.87 -8.64
C ILE A 104 -1.80 -2.26 -8.28
N LEU A 105 -2.75 -2.76 -9.06
CA LEU A 105 -3.30 -4.10 -8.86
C LEU A 105 -2.43 -5.13 -9.58
N CYS A 106 -1.98 -6.15 -8.86
CA CYS A 106 -1.23 -7.27 -9.44
C CYS A 106 -2.01 -8.56 -9.21
N LEU A 107 -2.53 -9.15 -10.28
CA LEU A 107 -3.29 -10.39 -10.19
C LEU A 107 -2.39 -11.60 -10.33
N SER A 108 -2.59 -12.59 -9.48
CA SER A 108 -1.84 -13.84 -9.47
C SER A 108 -2.74 -15.05 -9.67
N LYS A 109 -2.14 -16.16 -10.07
CA LYS A 109 -2.78 -17.47 -10.24
C LYS A 109 -3.90 -17.49 -11.30
N LEU A 110 -3.83 -16.61 -12.30
CA LEU A 110 -4.80 -16.56 -13.39
C LEU A 110 -4.76 -17.83 -14.27
N ASP A 111 -3.63 -18.53 -14.26
CA ASP A 111 -3.41 -19.82 -14.90
C ASP A 111 -4.24 -20.96 -14.32
N LEU A 112 -4.67 -20.83 -13.05
CA LEU A 112 -5.46 -21.84 -12.35
C LEU A 112 -6.97 -21.72 -12.57
N LEU A 113 -7.42 -20.63 -13.21
CA LEU A 113 -8.85 -20.44 -13.52
C LEU A 113 -9.21 -21.12 -14.83
N SER A 114 -10.25 -21.96 -14.79
CA SER A 114 -10.88 -22.56 -15.98
C SER A 114 -11.74 -21.55 -16.74
N ASP A 115 -12.54 -20.75 -16.03
CA ASP A 115 -13.31 -19.64 -16.60
C ASP A 115 -12.73 -18.30 -16.11
N LYS A 116 -12.35 -17.46 -17.06
CA LYS A 116 -11.72 -16.15 -16.82
C LYS A 116 -12.68 -14.98 -17.04
N ASN A 117 -13.90 -15.22 -17.47
CA ASN A 117 -14.82 -14.14 -17.87
C ASN A 117 -15.13 -13.16 -16.74
N GLU A 118 -15.46 -13.67 -15.55
CA GLU A 118 -15.79 -12.82 -14.42
C GLU A 118 -14.59 -11.94 -14.00
N ILE A 119 -13.42 -12.54 -13.85
CA ILE A 119 -12.22 -11.78 -13.45
C ILE A 119 -11.79 -10.80 -14.53
N HIS A 120 -12.00 -11.13 -15.81
CA HIS A 120 -11.71 -10.23 -16.93
C HIS A 120 -12.57 -8.98 -16.86
N ASN A 121 -13.85 -9.09 -16.54
CA ASN A 121 -14.75 -7.95 -16.35
C ASN A 121 -14.25 -7.01 -15.23
N TYR A 122 -13.76 -7.55 -14.12
CA TYR A 122 -13.17 -6.73 -13.07
C TYR A 122 -11.87 -6.05 -13.53
N ILE A 123 -10.99 -6.77 -14.22
CA ILE A 123 -9.75 -6.22 -14.77
C ILE A 123 -10.04 -5.01 -15.66
N GLU A 124 -10.93 -5.18 -16.64
CA GLU A 124 -11.27 -4.13 -17.58
C GLU A 124 -11.96 -2.95 -16.89
N TYR A 125 -12.80 -3.21 -15.90
CA TYR A 125 -13.42 -2.14 -15.13
C TYR A 125 -12.39 -1.32 -14.33
N TYR A 126 -11.49 -1.98 -13.57
CA TYR A 126 -10.48 -1.23 -12.81
C TYR A 126 -9.54 -0.44 -13.73
N LYS A 127 -9.20 -0.97 -14.91
CA LYS A 127 -8.45 -0.24 -15.93
C LYS A 127 -9.23 0.97 -16.45
N SER A 128 -10.51 0.80 -16.76
CA SER A 128 -11.36 1.86 -17.34
C SER A 128 -11.52 3.06 -16.40
N ILE A 129 -11.52 2.83 -15.09
CA ILE A 129 -11.57 3.91 -14.09
C ILE A 129 -10.17 4.46 -13.72
N GLY A 130 -9.09 4.00 -14.38
CA GLY A 130 -7.76 4.61 -14.29
C GLY A 130 -6.74 3.86 -13.45
N TYR A 131 -7.04 2.68 -12.90
CA TYR A 131 -6.06 1.89 -12.16
C TYR A 131 -5.15 1.07 -13.09
N ASN A 132 -3.88 0.99 -12.73
CA ASN A 132 -2.97 0.04 -13.38
C ASN A 132 -3.27 -1.37 -12.87
N VAL A 133 -3.62 -2.27 -13.79
CA VAL A 133 -3.84 -3.69 -13.49
C VAL A 133 -2.85 -4.51 -14.31
N ILE A 134 -2.04 -5.31 -13.64
CA ILE A 134 -0.98 -6.15 -14.21
C ILE A 134 -1.11 -7.59 -13.72
N LEU A 135 -0.44 -8.52 -14.41
CA LEU A 135 -0.35 -9.91 -13.98
C LEU A 135 1.00 -10.18 -13.30
N ASN A 136 1.01 -11.08 -12.35
CA ASN A 136 2.26 -11.48 -11.67
C ASN A 136 3.27 -12.17 -12.59
N THR A 137 2.86 -12.56 -13.80
CA THR A 137 3.72 -13.15 -14.84
C THR A 137 4.41 -12.10 -15.72
N GLU A 138 3.97 -10.83 -15.65
CA GLU A 138 4.56 -9.73 -16.43
C GLU A 138 5.81 -9.16 -15.72
N ILE A 139 6.81 -10.03 -15.53
CA ILE A 139 7.98 -9.77 -14.69
C ILE A 139 8.76 -8.53 -15.13
N ASP A 140 8.98 -8.33 -16.41
CA ASP A 140 9.74 -7.19 -16.91
C ASP A 140 8.99 -5.87 -16.72
N LEU A 141 7.67 -5.87 -16.90
CA LEU A 141 6.82 -4.71 -16.58
C LEU A 141 6.88 -4.39 -15.07
N ILE A 142 6.85 -5.42 -14.22
CA ILE A 142 6.95 -5.23 -12.76
C ILE A 142 8.31 -4.62 -12.40
N LYS A 143 9.41 -5.10 -12.99
CA LYS A 143 10.75 -4.51 -12.76
C LYS A 143 10.79 -3.01 -13.12
N GLU A 144 10.24 -2.64 -14.28
CA GLU A 144 10.16 -1.23 -14.70
C GLU A 144 9.30 -0.38 -13.75
N ILE A 145 8.18 -0.94 -13.28
CA ILE A 145 7.31 -0.27 -12.31
C ILE A 145 8.04 0.00 -10.98
N LEU A 146 8.89 -0.93 -10.53
CA LEU A 146 9.65 -0.83 -9.28
C LEU A 146 10.84 0.14 -9.36
N LYS A 147 11.33 0.43 -10.56
CA LYS A 147 12.55 1.20 -10.79
C LYS A 147 12.46 2.60 -10.19
N ASN A 148 13.50 3.00 -9.44
CA ASN A 148 13.63 4.32 -8.81
C ASN A 148 12.47 4.72 -7.89
N LYS A 149 11.75 3.75 -7.30
CA LYS A 149 10.59 4.00 -6.43
C LYS A 149 10.69 3.23 -5.12
N ILE A 150 10.04 3.77 -4.10
CA ILE A 150 9.74 3.04 -2.88
C ILE A 150 8.36 2.40 -3.05
N THR A 151 8.32 1.08 -3.17
CA THR A 151 7.11 0.30 -3.40
C THR A 151 6.79 -0.56 -2.18
N VAL A 152 5.57 -0.44 -1.67
CA VAL A 152 5.03 -1.36 -0.66
C VAL A 152 4.30 -2.49 -1.37
N ILE A 153 4.61 -3.76 -1.02
CA ILE A 153 3.86 -4.92 -1.51
C ILE A 153 2.86 -5.34 -0.45
N THR A 154 1.59 -5.41 -0.82
CA THR A 154 0.48 -5.75 0.07
C THR A 154 -0.45 -6.79 -0.54
N GLY A 155 -1.31 -7.38 0.28
CA GLY A 155 -2.27 -8.40 -0.11
C GLY A 155 -2.42 -9.48 0.97
N GLN A 156 -3.47 -10.31 0.89
CA GLN A 156 -3.72 -11.38 1.85
C GLN A 156 -2.57 -12.39 1.94
N SER A 157 -2.56 -13.18 3.01
CA SER A 157 -1.69 -14.35 3.09
C SER A 157 -2.07 -15.36 2.00
N GLY A 158 -1.07 -15.97 1.37
CA GLY A 158 -1.29 -17.00 0.33
C GLY A 158 -1.59 -16.46 -1.09
N VAL A 159 -1.64 -15.15 -1.32
CA VAL A 159 -1.86 -14.59 -2.68
C VAL A 159 -0.63 -14.67 -3.60
N GLY A 160 0.53 -15.12 -3.10
CA GLY A 160 1.73 -15.27 -3.93
C GLY A 160 2.73 -14.11 -3.85
N LYS A 161 2.69 -13.24 -2.81
CA LYS A 161 3.67 -12.14 -2.64
C LYS A 161 5.11 -12.64 -2.60
N SER A 162 5.40 -13.63 -1.76
CA SER A 162 6.75 -14.21 -1.66
C SER A 162 7.17 -14.90 -2.95
N THR A 163 6.25 -15.55 -3.64
CA THR A 163 6.51 -16.15 -4.96
C THR A 163 6.88 -15.08 -5.98
N LEU A 164 6.15 -13.97 -6.01
CA LEU A 164 6.45 -12.84 -6.89
C LEU A 164 7.83 -12.25 -6.58
N LEU A 165 8.15 -12.00 -5.31
CA LEU A 165 9.47 -11.50 -4.91
C LEU A 165 10.59 -12.44 -5.33
N ASN A 166 10.39 -13.75 -5.20
CA ASN A 166 11.37 -14.78 -5.62
C ASN A 166 11.52 -14.85 -7.15
N MET A 167 10.46 -14.60 -7.90
CA MET A 167 10.54 -14.50 -9.37
C MET A 167 11.29 -13.25 -9.81
N LEU A 168 11.18 -12.17 -9.07
CA LEU A 168 11.88 -10.91 -9.34
C LEU A 168 13.36 -10.98 -9.00
N ASP A 169 13.73 -11.61 -7.88
CA ASP A 169 15.12 -11.83 -7.47
C ASP A 169 15.27 -13.17 -6.72
N SER A 170 15.86 -14.13 -7.40
CA SER A 170 16.11 -15.47 -6.84
C SER A 170 17.05 -15.48 -5.63
N ASN A 171 17.91 -14.44 -5.47
CA ASN A 171 18.81 -14.34 -4.32
C ASN A 171 18.06 -13.95 -3.03
N LEU A 172 16.83 -13.44 -3.11
CA LEU A 172 16.00 -13.15 -1.93
C LEU A 172 15.60 -14.41 -1.17
N LEU A 173 15.48 -15.56 -1.83
CA LEU A 173 15.17 -16.84 -1.18
C LEU A 173 16.15 -17.19 -0.08
N LEU A 174 17.43 -16.99 -0.31
CA LEU A 174 18.48 -17.25 0.68
C LEU A 174 18.39 -16.28 1.86
N LYS A 175 18.14 -14.99 1.59
CA LYS A 175 18.01 -13.96 2.63
C LYS A 175 16.73 -14.12 3.46
N THR A 176 15.59 -14.46 2.84
CA THR A 176 14.33 -14.66 3.57
C THR A 176 14.35 -15.93 4.40
N ALA A 177 15.02 -17.00 3.95
CA ALA A 177 15.24 -18.20 4.73
C ALA A 177 16.15 -17.93 5.95
N GLU A 178 17.24 -17.18 5.78
CA GLU A 178 18.12 -16.76 6.87
C GLU A 178 17.41 -15.83 7.86
N ILE A 179 16.61 -14.86 7.37
CA ILE A 179 15.83 -13.95 8.21
C ILE A 179 14.72 -14.70 8.96
N SER A 180 14.03 -15.65 8.32
CA SER A 180 12.99 -16.46 8.97
C SER A 180 13.60 -17.45 9.97
N PHE A 181 14.81 -17.90 9.77
CA PHE A 181 15.56 -18.76 10.70
C PHE A 181 16.16 -17.95 11.87
N ALA A 182 16.66 -16.74 11.61
CA ALA A 182 17.17 -15.82 12.63
C ALA A 182 16.04 -15.18 13.48
N LEU A 183 14.82 -15.06 12.93
CA LEU A 183 13.60 -14.66 13.64
C LEU A 183 12.94 -15.85 14.36
N GLY A 184 13.73 -16.86 14.77
CA GLY A 184 13.34 -18.07 15.46
C GLY A 184 12.08 -17.89 16.30
N ARG A 185 11.08 -18.71 16.03
CA ARG A 185 9.85 -19.06 16.78
C ARG A 185 9.81 -18.53 18.23
N GLY A 186 9.76 -17.22 18.40
CA GLY A 186 9.53 -16.55 19.69
C GLY A 186 8.23 -15.75 19.63
N LYS A 187 7.28 -16.07 20.51
CA LYS A 187 6.08 -15.30 20.77
C LYS A 187 6.44 -13.80 20.93
N HIS A 188 5.71 -12.91 20.22
CA HIS A 188 5.76 -11.45 20.37
C HIS A 188 7.04 -10.74 19.87
N THR A 189 7.37 -10.80 18.59
CA THR A 189 8.33 -9.87 17.99
C THR A 189 7.61 -8.83 17.13
N THR A 190 7.82 -7.57 17.46
CA THR A 190 7.44 -6.40 16.68
C THR A 190 7.94 -6.59 15.25
N ARG A 191 7.02 -6.64 14.28
CA ARG A 191 7.36 -6.84 12.87
C ARG A 191 8.15 -5.63 12.40
N HIS A 192 9.44 -5.82 12.10
CA HIS A 192 10.30 -4.77 11.57
C HIS A 192 10.02 -4.58 10.09
N VAL A 193 9.87 -3.32 9.68
CA VAL A 193 9.83 -2.93 8.26
C VAL A 193 11.27 -2.76 7.79
N GLU A 194 11.57 -3.26 6.61
CA GLU A 194 12.86 -3.10 5.94
C GLU A 194 12.64 -2.78 4.46
N LEU A 195 13.40 -1.82 3.95
CA LEU A 195 13.48 -1.52 2.52
C LEU A 195 14.55 -2.38 1.87
N ILE A 196 14.14 -3.29 1.01
CA ILE A 196 15.03 -4.15 0.24
C ILE A 196 15.35 -3.41 -1.07
N ASN A 197 16.63 -3.22 -1.38
CA ASN A 197 17.03 -2.61 -2.64
C ASN A 197 16.77 -3.57 -3.80
N MET A 198 15.97 -3.14 -4.77
CA MET A 198 15.62 -3.91 -5.98
C MET A 198 15.47 -2.96 -7.17
N PHE A 199 16.09 -3.28 -8.30
CA PHE A 199 15.92 -2.54 -9.58
C PHE A 199 16.11 -1.03 -9.43
N GLU A 200 17.20 -0.59 -8.79
CA GLU A 200 17.49 0.83 -8.50
C GLU A 200 16.42 1.53 -7.62
N GLY A 201 15.44 0.78 -7.11
CA GLY A 201 14.41 1.23 -6.17
C GLY A 201 14.44 0.46 -4.86
N TYR A 202 13.36 0.56 -4.12
CA TYR A 202 13.20 -0.15 -2.84
C TYR A 202 11.84 -0.82 -2.76
N VAL A 203 11.83 -2.02 -2.22
CA VAL A 203 10.61 -2.76 -1.95
C VAL A 203 10.50 -3.02 -0.45
N ALA A 204 9.32 -2.75 0.12
CA ALA A 204 8.98 -3.15 1.47
C ALA A 204 7.96 -4.29 1.42
N ASP A 205 8.32 -5.47 1.93
CA ASP A 205 7.34 -6.50 2.26
C ASP A 205 6.69 -6.13 3.59
N THR A 206 5.39 -5.90 3.56
CA THR A 206 4.64 -5.46 4.73
C THR A 206 3.70 -6.56 5.22
N PRO A 207 4.18 -7.51 6.01
CA PRO A 207 3.31 -8.49 6.65
C PRO A 207 2.37 -7.75 7.63
N GLY A 208 1.06 -7.87 7.44
CA GLY A 208 0.07 -7.31 8.36
C GLY A 208 -0.78 -6.16 7.81
N PHE A 209 -0.66 -5.79 6.55
CA PHE A 209 -1.62 -4.91 5.87
C PHE A 209 -3.05 -5.53 5.82
N SER A 210 -3.20 -6.78 6.28
CA SER A 210 -4.48 -7.49 6.31
C SER A 210 -5.44 -7.02 7.42
N SER A 211 -4.97 -6.25 8.40
CA SER A 211 -5.81 -5.68 9.47
C SER A 211 -6.13 -4.21 9.19
N LEU A 212 -6.53 -3.91 7.95
CA LEU A 212 -6.83 -2.57 7.52
C LEU A 212 -8.10 -2.04 8.16
N SER A 213 -7.98 -0.88 8.76
CA SER A 213 -9.09 -0.07 9.25
C SER A 213 -8.96 1.34 8.70
N PHE A 214 -10.06 2.03 8.54
CA PHE A 214 -10.10 3.42 8.08
C PHE A 214 -9.68 4.40 9.19
N ILE A 215 -8.47 4.19 9.76
CA ILE A 215 -7.96 5.00 10.87
C ILE A 215 -7.71 6.43 10.37
N GLY A 216 -8.31 7.41 11.05
CA GLY A 216 -8.14 8.82 10.73
C GLY A 216 -8.96 9.31 9.54
N MET A 217 -9.63 8.40 8.82
CA MET A 217 -10.49 8.75 7.68
C MET A 217 -11.89 9.16 8.13
N LYS A 218 -12.44 10.15 7.44
CA LYS A 218 -13.84 10.55 7.53
C LYS A 218 -14.64 9.87 6.42
N LYS A 219 -15.96 9.96 6.49
CA LYS A 219 -16.84 9.39 5.46
C LYS A 219 -16.62 10.05 4.09
N GLU A 220 -16.35 11.36 4.10
CA GLU A 220 -16.02 12.14 2.91
C GLU A 220 -14.73 11.63 2.24
N ASP A 221 -13.71 11.28 3.03
CA ASP A 221 -12.47 10.72 2.50
C ASP A 221 -12.72 9.38 1.79
N ILE A 222 -13.60 8.52 2.36
CA ILE A 222 -14.01 7.28 1.69
C ILE A 222 -14.66 7.58 0.35
N ARG A 223 -15.65 8.53 0.32
CA ARG A 223 -16.36 8.92 -0.89
C ARG A 223 -15.41 9.41 -1.98
N ASP A 224 -14.51 10.33 -1.60
CA ASP A 224 -13.64 11.00 -2.56
C ASP A 224 -12.55 10.08 -3.12
N ASN A 225 -12.23 8.99 -2.42
CA ASN A 225 -11.30 7.96 -2.88
C ASN A 225 -11.96 6.85 -3.74
N PHE A 226 -13.26 6.92 -4.00
CA PHE A 226 -13.89 6.20 -5.11
C PHE A 226 -13.78 7.08 -6.35
N ILE A 227 -12.62 6.99 -7.03
CA ILE A 227 -12.21 7.96 -8.06
C ILE A 227 -13.21 8.10 -9.21
N GLU A 228 -13.93 7.04 -9.56
CA GLU A 228 -14.98 7.06 -10.57
C GLU A 228 -16.18 7.91 -10.17
N PHE A 229 -16.40 8.14 -8.88
CA PHE A 229 -17.48 9.04 -8.43
C PHE A 229 -17.18 10.49 -8.81
N ASN A 230 -15.89 10.86 -8.92
CA ASN A 230 -15.49 12.22 -9.24
C ASN A 230 -15.95 12.66 -10.64
N GLU A 231 -16.17 11.72 -11.57
CA GLU A 231 -16.67 12.01 -12.92
C GLU A 231 -18.16 12.43 -12.91
N TYR A 232 -18.93 11.98 -11.91
CA TYR A 232 -20.38 12.12 -11.90
C TYR A 232 -20.92 12.93 -10.72
N LYS A 233 -20.16 13.10 -9.63
CA LYS A 233 -20.64 13.72 -8.37
C LYS A 233 -21.22 15.13 -8.55
N ASP A 234 -20.64 15.91 -9.47
CA ASP A 234 -21.08 17.28 -9.72
C ASP A 234 -22.46 17.37 -10.40
N LYS A 235 -22.98 16.24 -10.91
CA LYS A 235 -24.32 16.13 -11.48
C LYS A 235 -25.38 15.73 -10.47
N CYS A 236 -25.01 15.47 -9.22
CA CYS A 236 -25.94 15.22 -8.14
C CYS A 236 -26.72 16.51 -7.79
N LYS A 237 -27.97 16.37 -7.34
CA LYS A 237 -28.79 17.48 -6.91
C LYS A 237 -28.19 18.28 -5.74
N TYR A 238 -27.49 17.60 -4.83
CA TYR A 238 -26.90 18.20 -3.64
C TYR A 238 -25.37 18.18 -3.74
N LYS A 239 -24.72 19.31 -3.43
CA LYS A 239 -23.26 19.43 -3.46
C LYS A 239 -22.55 18.48 -2.49
N ASP A 240 -23.14 18.25 -1.32
CA ASP A 240 -22.60 17.40 -0.26
C ASP A 240 -23.17 15.97 -0.32
N CYS A 241 -23.63 15.55 -1.51
CA CYS A 241 -24.23 14.23 -1.68
C CYS A 241 -23.27 13.12 -1.23
N MET A 242 -23.72 12.32 -0.29
CA MET A 242 -22.98 11.13 0.18
C MET A 242 -23.38 9.88 -0.62
N HIS A 243 -24.25 10.03 -1.62
CA HIS A 243 -24.67 8.95 -2.51
C HIS A 243 -25.32 7.76 -1.79
N LEU A 244 -25.96 7.99 -0.63
CA LEU A 244 -26.58 6.96 0.20
C LEU A 244 -28.10 6.97 0.09
N LYS A 245 -28.73 7.97 0.71
CA LYS A 245 -30.20 8.08 0.81
C LYS A 245 -30.78 9.21 -0.03
N GLU A 246 -29.90 10.07 -0.56
CA GLU A 246 -30.31 11.27 -1.30
C GLU A 246 -31.07 10.90 -2.57
N ASP A 247 -32.17 11.63 -2.81
CA ASP A 247 -32.91 11.56 -4.05
C ASP A 247 -32.15 12.27 -5.17
N ASP A 248 -32.40 11.89 -6.42
CA ASP A 248 -31.73 12.46 -7.62
C ASP A 248 -30.20 12.39 -7.55
N CYS A 249 -29.65 11.26 -7.07
CA CYS A 249 -28.22 11.00 -7.00
C CYS A 249 -27.70 10.42 -8.32
N GLU A 250 -26.79 11.14 -8.98
CA GLU A 250 -26.22 10.68 -10.25
C GLU A 250 -25.40 9.40 -10.09
N ILE A 251 -24.67 9.23 -8.98
CA ILE A 251 -23.90 8.00 -8.73
C ILE A 251 -24.83 6.78 -8.72
N LYS A 252 -26.01 6.85 -8.09
CA LYS A 252 -27.00 5.75 -8.11
C LYS A 252 -27.48 5.45 -9.53
N ARG A 253 -27.72 6.48 -10.35
CA ARG A 253 -28.10 6.29 -11.77
C ARG A 253 -26.97 5.62 -12.56
N MET A 254 -25.71 5.96 -12.27
CA MET A 254 -24.56 5.32 -12.92
C MET A 254 -24.39 3.85 -12.51
N VAL A 255 -24.74 3.52 -11.26
CA VAL A 255 -24.80 2.12 -10.80
C VAL A 255 -25.92 1.37 -11.52
N GLU A 256 -27.12 1.92 -11.59
CA GLU A 256 -28.29 1.33 -12.29
C GLU A 256 -28.01 1.11 -13.78
N SER A 257 -27.29 2.02 -14.41
CA SER A 257 -26.90 1.92 -15.82
C SER A 257 -25.70 0.98 -16.07
N GLY A 258 -25.07 0.43 -15.03
CA GLY A 258 -23.88 -0.44 -15.11
C GLY A 258 -22.56 0.29 -15.40
N LYS A 259 -22.55 1.62 -15.43
CA LYS A 259 -21.30 2.41 -15.58
C LYS A 259 -20.43 2.35 -14.33
N ILE A 260 -21.05 2.25 -13.17
CA ILE A 260 -20.38 1.95 -11.90
C ILE A 260 -20.80 0.54 -11.48
N LEU A 261 -19.82 -0.32 -11.18
CA LEU A 261 -20.12 -1.68 -10.75
C LEU A 261 -20.90 -1.70 -9.44
N ASN A 262 -21.93 -2.56 -9.38
CA ASN A 262 -22.70 -2.79 -8.15
C ASN A 262 -21.80 -3.19 -6.97
N SER A 263 -20.75 -4.00 -7.22
CA SER A 263 -19.79 -4.41 -6.19
C SER A 263 -19.03 -3.22 -5.60
N ARG A 264 -18.62 -2.24 -6.43
CA ARG A 264 -17.95 -1.02 -5.98
C ARG A 264 -18.87 -0.18 -5.08
N TYR A 265 -20.08 0.07 -5.54
CA TYR A 265 -21.06 0.83 -4.78
C TYR A 265 -21.47 0.12 -3.47
N ALA A 266 -21.64 -1.20 -3.49
CA ALA A 266 -21.92 -1.98 -2.28
C ALA A 266 -20.74 -1.90 -1.28
N ASN A 267 -19.50 -1.97 -1.76
CA ASN A 267 -18.31 -1.80 -0.93
C ASN A 267 -18.23 -0.38 -0.35
N TYR A 268 -18.54 0.65 -1.14
CA TYR A 268 -18.63 2.02 -0.68
C TYR A 268 -19.60 2.17 0.52
N ILE A 269 -20.83 1.70 0.37
CA ILE A 269 -21.86 1.73 1.45
C ILE A 269 -21.32 1.04 2.72
N LYS A 270 -20.73 -0.13 2.55
CA LYS A 270 -20.14 -0.89 3.65
C LYS A 270 -19.04 -0.12 4.36
N PHE A 271 -18.12 0.50 3.62
CA PHE A 271 -16.99 1.25 4.18
C PHE A 271 -17.44 2.50 4.93
N ILE A 272 -18.42 3.23 4.40
CA ILE A 272 -19.07 4.35 5.12
C ILE A 272 -19.63 3.88 6.48
N GLY A 273 -20.18 2.68 6.54
CA GLY A 273 -20.67 2.08 7.80
C GLY A 273 -19.57 1.67 8.77
N GLU A 274 -18.37 1.35 8.28
CA GLU A 274 -17.21 0.96 9.11
C GLU A 274 -16.51 2.17 9.75
N VAL A 275 -16.64 3.37 9.16
CA VAL A 275 -16.07 4.61 9.72
C VAL A 275 -16.89 5.01 10.94
N LYS A 276 -16.28 4.88 12.12
CA LYS A 276 -16.88 5.35 13.37
C LYS A 276 -16.99 6.87 13.32
N SER A 277 -18.20 7.40 13.55
CA SER A 277 -18.37 8.82 13.80
C SER A 277 -17.51 9.20 15.01
N ILE A 278 -16.51 10.03 14.80
CA ILE A 278 -15.74 10.62 15.90
C ILE A 278 -16.65 11.72 16.45
N TYR A 279 -17.39 11.41 17.51
CA TYR A 279 -18.07 12.39 18.35
C TYR A 279 -17.16 12.81 19.49
#